data_3172455f3df124c4e2c791e98554129d
#
_entry.id   3172455f3df124c4e2c791e98554129d
#
_cell.length_a   1.000
_cell.length_b   1.000
_cell.length_c   1.000
_cell.angle_alpha   90.00
_cell.angle_beta   90.00
_cell.angle_gamma   90.00
#
_symmetry.space_group_name_H-M   'P 1'
#
loop_
_entity.id
_entity.type
_entity.pdbx_description
1 polymer ?
#
loop_
_entity_poly.entity_id
_entity_poly.type
_entity_poly.pdbx_seq_one_letter_code
_entity_poly.pdbx_strand_id
1 'polypeptide(L)'
;KDARIFLELDQLYKKLGYSFKERLAKYDEDPSLAESRDDLYIEYITLMNMCGEYERAYRCIMGRRFHPWEGGEGKITTQYTISLLEMAKQCLASEKYEQAEKLLKKALVYPENLGEGKLEGTKDNHLFYHLGLALEAQGKHDEAKTCFETATIGTDEPAGAMYYNDQPADMILYQGLAFEKLGKTREAKSRFYRLIDYGEQHLN
;
A
#
# COMPACT_ATOMS: atom_id res chain seq x y z
N LYS A 1 23.41 -22.25 -1.32
CA LYS A 1 23.35 -20.78 -1.46
C LYS A 1 23.13 -20.18 -0.07
N ASP A 2 23.62 -18.96 0.18
CA ASP A 2 23.49 -18.25 1.45
C ASP A 2 22.48 -17.11 1.27
N ALA A 3 21.43 -17.11 2.09
CA ALA A 3 20.33 -16.14 2.00
C ALA A 3 20.77 -14.69 2.31
N ARG A 4 21.75 -14.52 3.21
CA ARG A 4 22.30 -13.19 3.52
C ARG A 4 23.08 -12.63 2.34
N ILE A 5 23.94 -13.46 1.74
CA ILE A 5 24.70 -13.07 0.55
C ILE A 5 23.73 -12.73 -0.60
N PHE A 6 22.63 -13.47 -0.73
CA PHE A 6 21.64 -13.20 -1.77
C PHE A 6 20.92 -11.87 -1.54
N LEU A 7 20.59 -11.52 -0.29
CA LEU A 7 20.01 -10.22 0.03
C LEU A 7 20.95 -9.06 -0.33
N GLU A 8 22.24 -9.19 0.04
CA GLU A 8 23.27 -8.18 -0.31
C GLU A 8 23.45 -8.05 -1.84
N LEU A 9 23.40 -9.17 -2.55
CA LEU A 9 23.46 -9.18 -4.01
C LEU A 9 22.24 -8.49 -4.64
N ASP A 10 21.05 -8.72 -4.10
CA ASP A 10 19.83 -8.05 -4.58
C ASP A 10 19.87 -6.53 -4.35
N GLN A 11 20.40 -6.07 -3.19
CA GLN A 11 20.64 -4.65 -2.96
C GLN A 11 21.63 -4.06 -3.98
N LEU A 12 22.63 -4.84 -4.39
CA LEU A 12 23.54 -4.43 -5.45
C LEU A 12 22.84 -4.32 -6.81
N TYR A 13 22.01 -5.30 -7.17
CA TYR A 13 21.20 -5.23 -8.40
C TYR A 13 20.31 -3.99 -8.42
N LYS A 14 19.68 -3.65 -7.31
CA LYS A 14 18.88 -2.43 -7.16
C LYS A 14 19.71 -1.18 -7.43
N LYS A 15 20.92 -1.08 -6.85
CA LYS A 15 21.84 0.05 -7.07
C LYS A 15 22.37 0.14 -8.52
N LEU A 16 22.50 -0.99 -9.18
CA LEU A 16 22.92 -1.07 -10.60
C LEU A 16 21.78 -0.84 -11.59
N GLY A 17 20.55 -0.56 -11.10
CA GLY A 17 19.41 -0.23 -11.95
C GLY A 17 18.73 -1.43 -12.61
N TYR A 18 18.92 -2.64 -12.10
CA TYR A 18 18.15 -3.79 -12.57
C TYR A 18 16.67 -3.56 -12.36
N SER A 19 15.86 -3.90 -13.36
CA SER A 19 14.41 -3.78 -13.29
C SER A 19 13.80 -4.71 -12.24
N PHE A 20 12.61 -4.38 -11.74
CA PHE A 20 11.90 -5.25 -10.81
C PHE A 20 11.70 -6.67 -11.36
N LYS A 21 11.43 -6.81 -12.66
CA LYS A 21 11.27 -8.12 -13.33
C LYS A 21 12.54 -8.94 -13.33
N GLU A 22 13.68 -8.32 -13.63
CA GLU A 22 14.98 -9.01 -13.62
C GLU A 22 15.34 -9.46 -12.21
N ARG A 23 15.10 -8.62 -11.21
CA ARG A 23 15.32 -8.96 -9.81
C ARG A 23 14.35 -10.06 -9.36
N LEU A 24 13.06 -9.97 -9.66
CA LEU A 24 12.05 -10.99 -9.34
C LEU A 24 12.43 -12.36 -9.91
N ALA A 25 12.90 -12.40 -11.17
CA ALA A 25 13.34 -13.63 -11.80
C ALA A 25 14.48 -14.33 -11.04
N LYS A 26 15.37 -13.56 -10.35
CA LYS A 26 16.43 -14.14 -9.51
C LYS A 26 15.89 -14.84 -8.27
N TYR A 27 14.83 -14.32 -7.68
CA TYR A 27 14.11 -14.98 -6.58
C TYR A 27 13.36 -16.22 -7.05
N ASP A 28 12.77 -16.16 -8.25
CA ASP A 28 12.04 -17.28 -8.86
C ASP A 28 12.95 -18.48 -9.21
N GLU A 29 14.26 -18.28 -9.38
CA GLU A 29 15.24 -19.36 -9.57
C GLU A 29 15.35 -20.24 -8.32
N ASP A 30 15.13 -19.70 -7.10
CA ASP A 30 15.24 -20.46 -5.86
C ASP A 30 14.34 -19.83 -4.77
N PRO A 31 13.02 -20.00 -4.83
CA PRO A 31 12.09 -19.42 -3.87
C PRO A 31 12.36 -19.89 -2.42
N SER A 32 12.86 -21.13 -2.24
CA SER A 32 13.14 -21.68 -0.91
C SER A 32 14.24 -20.90 -0.18
N LEU A 33 15.17 -20.33 -0.91
CA LEU A 33 16.19 -19.44 -0.34
C LEU A 33 15.56 -18.17 0.24
N ALA A 34 14.61 -17.57 -0.48
CA ALA A 34 13.87 -16.40 0.00
C ALA A 34 13.05 -16.73 1.26
N GLU A 35 12.42 -17.90 1.30
CA GLU A 35 11.62 -18.36 2.43
C GLU A 35 12.42 -18.58 3.72
N SER A 36 13.74 -18.69 3.64
CA SER A 36 14.59 -18.96 4.81
C SER A 36 14.72 -17.77 5.78
N ARG A 37 14.38 -16.54 5.36
CA ARG A 37 14.49 -15.30 6.14
C ARG A 37 13.35 -14.33 5.83
N ASP A 38 12.79 -13.68 6.87
CA ASP A 38 11.67 -12.76 6.70
C ASP A 38 12.04 -11.52 5.89
N ASP A 39 13.21 -10.93 6.11
CA ASP A 39 13.69 -9.76 5.38
C ASP A 39 13.83 -10.01 3.87
N LEU A 40 14.41 -11.15 3.50
CA LEU A 40 14.55 -11.57 2.11
C LEU A 40 13.19 -11.92 1.48
N TYR A 41 12.32 -12.58 2.23
CA TYR A 41 10.99 -12.95 1.75
C TYR A 41 10.09 -11.75 1.54
N ILE A 42 10.20 -10.72 2.38
CA ILE A 42 9.47 -9.46 2.20
C ILE A 42 9.97 -8.70 0.95
N GLU A 43 11.27 -8.72 0.67
CA GLU A 43 11.79 -8.15 -0.58
C GLU A 43 11.24 -8.90 -1.81
N TYR A 44 11.17 -10.23 -1.75
CA TYR A 44 10.53 -11.04 -2.80
C TYR A 44 9.05 -10.67 -3.02
N ILE A 45 8.28 -10.53 -1.94
CA ILE A 45 6.88 -10.08 -1.99
C ILE A 45 6.78 -8.66 -2.56
N THR A 46 7.70 -7.77 -2.15
CA THR A 46 7.77 -6.40 -2.68
C THR A 46 7.96 -6.41 -4.19
N LEU A 47 8.87 -7.23 -4.69
CA LEU A 47 9.10 -7.36 -6.13
C LEU A 47 7.88 -7.92 -6.87
N MET A 48 7.15 -8.87 -6.29
CA MET A 48 5.87 -9.35 -6.86
C MET A 48 4.87 -8.20 -7.00
N ASN A 49 4.67 -7.40 -5.95
CA ASN A 49 3.78 -6.25 -5.98
C ASN A 49 4.22 -5.21 -7.02
N MET A 50 5.52 -4.90 -7.09
CA MET A 50 6.08 -3.98 -8.09
C MET A 50 5.96 -4.48 -9.53
N CYS A 51 5.85 -5.79 -9.71
CA CYS A 51 5.60 -6.43 -11.02
C CYS A 51 4.12 -6.64 -11.34
N GLY A 52 3.19 -6.24 -10.45
CA GLY A 52 1.75 -6.40 -10.64
C GLY A 52 1.21 -7.80 -10.30
N GLU A 53 2.02 -8.64 -9.65
CA GLU A 53 1.64 -10.01 -9.25
C GLU A 53 0.94 -10.03 -7.88
N TYR A 54 -0.04 -9.14 -7.67
CA TYR A 54 -0.66 -8.84 -6.37
C TYR A 54 -1.29 -10.06 -5.70
N GLU A 55 -1.96 -10.91 -6.46
CA GLU A 55 -2.58 -12.12 -5.93
C GLU A 55 -1.54 -13.15 -5.46
N ARG A 56 -0.42 -13.25 -6.19
CA ARG A 56 0.71 -14.10 -5.80
C ARG A 56 1.36 -13.56 -4.53
N ALA A 57 1.63 -12.26 -4.47
CA ALA A 57 2.15 -11.59 -3.28
C ALA A 57 1.24 -11.83 -2.07
N TYR A 58 -0.06 -11.62 -2.23
CA TYR A 58 -1.03 -11.85 -1.17
C TYR A 58 -1.04 -13.30 -0.67
N ARG A 59 -0.99 -14.29 -1.58
CA ARG A 59 -0.90 -15.72 -1.18
C ARG A 59 0.38 -16.02 -0.40
N CYS A 60 1.51 -15.47 -0.81
CA CYS A 60 2.78 -15.58 -0.09
C CYS A 60 2.68 -14.98 1.32
N ILE A 61 2.08 -13.80 1.46
CA ILE A 61 1.86 -13.14 2.75
C ILE A 61 1.01 -14.02 3.68
N MET A 62 -0.11 -14.56 3.17
CA MET A 62 -1.03 -15.35 3.97
C MET A 62 -0.54 -16.77 4.26
N GLY A 63 0.47 -17.24 3.53
CA GLY A 63 1.02 -18.59 3.64
C GLY A 63 2.00 -18.81 4.79
N ARG A 64 2.42 -17.74 5.48
CA ARG A 64 3.40 -17.86 6.58
C ARG A 64 3.12 -16.90 7.71
N ARG A 65 3.79 -17.11 8.86
CA ARG A 65 3.86 -16.15 9.96
C ARG A 65 5.16 -15.39 9.87
N PHE A 66 5.07 -14.05 9.98
CA PHE A 66 6.20 -13.14 10.03
C PHE A 66 6.58 -12.82 11.47
N HIS A 67 7.84 -12.46 11.67
CA HIS A 67 8.38 -12.06 12.96
C HIS A 67 8.92 -10.64 12.83
N PRO A 68 8.47 -9.70 13.65
CA PRO A 68 8.99 -8.33 13.62
C PRO A 68 10.47 -8.32 13.99
N TRP A 69 11.24 -7.45 13.35
CA TRP A 69 12.64 -7.20 13.68
C TRP A 69 12.91 -5.69 13.60
N GLU A 70 13.94 -5.24 14.32
CA GLU A 70 14.34 -3.83 14.32
C GLU A 70 14.70 -3.36 12.90
N GLY A 71 14.06 -2.29 12.43
CA GLY A 71 14.19 -1.75 11.08
C GLY A 71 13.39 -2.48 10.01
N GLY A 72 12.53 -3.41 10.42
CA GLY A 72 11.58 -4.13 9.54
C GLY A 72 10.12 -3.72 9.73
N GLU A 73 9.85 -2.86 10.71
CA GLU A 73 8.51 -2.43 11.09
C GLU A 73 7.75 -1.84 9.90
N GLY A 74 6.51 -2.22 9.77
CA GLY A 74 5.61 -1.74 8.71
C GLY A 74 5.87 -2.32 7.32
N LYS A 75 6.99 -3.02 7.08
CA LYS A 75 7.31 -3.51 5.73
C LYS A 75 6.31 -4.53 5.23
N ILE A 76 5.98 -5.54 6.04
CA ILE A 76 5.04 -6.58 5.61
C ILE A 76 3.61 -6.07 5.58
N THR A 77 3.20 -5.23 6.53
CA THR A 77 1.87 -4.64 6.57
C THR A 77 1.61 -3.72 5.38
N THR A 78 2.65 -3.00 4.94
CA THR A 78 2.62 -2.22 3.69
C THR A 78 2.39 -3.12 2.49
N GLN A 79 3.14 -4.23 2.35
CA GLN A 79 2.97 -5.14 1.22
C GLN A 79 1.60 -5.82 1.22
N TYR A 80 1.07 -6.16 2.39
CA TYR A 80 -0.28 -6.69 2.55
C TYR A 80 -1.34 -5.69 2.06
N THR A 81 -1.22 -4.43 2.49
CA THR A 81 -2.13 -3.35 2.09
C THR A 81 -2.07 -3.09 0.59
N ILE A 82 -0.85 -2.99 0.01
CA ILE A 82 -0.66 -2.81 -1.43
C ILE A 82 -1.31 -3.95 -2.22
N SER A 83 -1.05 -5.20 -1.86
CA SER A 83 -1.63 -6.35 -2.58
C SER A 83 -3.14 -6.28 -2.62
N LEU A 84 -3.80 -6.04 -1.49
CA LEU A 84 -5.27 -5.98 -1.40
C LEU A 84 -5.85 -4.75 -2.10
N LEU A 85 -5.22 -3.59 -1.96
CA LEU A 85 -5.64 -2.36 -2.61
C LEU A 85 -5.58 -2.50 -4.14
N GLU A 86 -4.46 -2.99 -4.67
CA GLU A 86 -4.30 -3.11 -6.12
C GLU A 86 -5.23 -4.18 -6.71
N MET A 87 -5.45 -5.31 -6.01
CA MET A 87 -6.48 -6.27 -6.39
C MET A 87 -7.89 -5.64 -6.36
N ALA A 88 -8.19 -4.78 -5.37
CA ALA A 88 -9.46 -4.08 -5.29
C ALA A 88 -9.62 -3.07 -6.43
N LYS A 89 -8.57 -2.35 -6.81
CA LYS A 89 -8.57 -1.43 -7.96
C LYS A 89 -8.82 -2.19 -9.28
N GLN A 90 -8.25 -3.38 -9.45
CA GLN A 90 -8.55 -4.25 -10.59
C GLN A 90 -10.02 -4.71 -10.60
N CYS A 91 -10.59 -5.01 -9.43
CA CYS A 91 -12.00 -5.35 -9.28
C CYS A 91 -12.90 -4.15 -9.63
N LEU A 92 -12.57 -2.94 -9.17
CA LEU A 92 -13.29 -1.70 -9.52
C LEU A 92 -13.28 -1.46 -11.03
N ALA A 93 -12.12 -1.59 -11.67
CA ALA A 93 -11.98 -1.44 -13.12
C ALA A 93 -12.75 -2.49 -13.92
N SER A 94 -13.05 -3.64 -13.31
CA SER A 94 -13.82 -4.75 -13.90
C SER A 94 -15.27 -4.78 -13.42
N GLU A 95 -15.75 -3.71 -12.78
CA GLU A 95 -17.12 -3.56 -12.24
C GLU A 95 -17.53 -4.63 -11.21
N LYS A 96 -16.54 -5.28 -10.56
CA LYS A 96 -16.74 -6.28 -9.51
C LYS A 96 -16.79 -5.60 -8.12
N TYR A 97 -17.78 -4.76 -7.91
CA TYR A 97 -17.82 -3.82 -6.78
C TYR A 97 -17.89 -4.51 -5.43
N GLU A 98 -18.68 -5.59 -5.27
CA GLU A 98 -18.77 -6.33 -4.01
C GLU A 98 -17.44 -7.04 -3.67
N GLN A 99 -16.69 -7.47 -4.71
CA GLN A 99 -15.37 -8.07 -4.49
C GLN A 99 -14.36 -7.01 -4.07
N ALA A 100 -14.38 -5.83 -4.70
CA ALA A 100 -13.55 -4.69 -4.30
C ALA A 100 -13.83 -4.28 -2.85
N GLU A 101 -15.10 -4.16 -2.47
CA GLU A 101 -15.51 -3.85 -1.09
C GLU A 101 -14.92 -4.84 -0.08
N LYS A 102 -15.02 -6.15 -0.36
CA LYS A 102 -14.48 -7.20 0.51
C LYS A 102 -12.96 -7.09 0.68
N LEU A 103 -12.23 -6.85 -0.40
CA LEU A 103 -10.77 -6.70 -0.37
C LEU A 103 -10.34 -5.45 0.42
N LEU A 104 -11.04 -4.33 0.22
CA LEU A 104 -10.73 -3.08 0.91
C LEU A 104 -11.04 -3.15 2.40
N LYS A 105 -12.20 -3.73 2.79
CA LYS A 105 -12.51 -4.00 4.20
C LYS A 105 -11.47 -4.91 4.85
N LYS A 106 -10.95 -5.88 4.11
CA LYS A 106 -9.89 -6.77 4.59
C LYS A 106 -8.57 -6.03 4.79
N ALA A 107 -8.22 -5.09 3.90
CA ALA A 107 -6.99 -4.29 4.01
C ALA A 107 -6.98 -3.36 5.24
N LEU A 108 -8.15 -3.00 5.76
CA LEU A 108 -8.28 -2.19 6.98
C LEU A 108 -7.89 -2.92 8.26
N VAL A 109 -7.76 -4.25 8.22
CA VAL A 109 -7.47 -5.09 9.40
C VAL A 109 -6.21 -5.90 9.14
N TYR A 110 -5.24 -5.87 10.07
CA TYR A 110 -4.03 -6.67 9.96
C TYR A 110 -4.24 -8.04 10.62
N PRO A 111 -4.08 -9.16 9.88
CA PRO A 111 -4.17 -10.49 10.45
C PRO A 111 -2.93 -10.82 11.30
N GLU A 112 -3.11 -11.69 12.29
CA GLU A 112 -2.06 -12.04 13.27
C GLU A 112 -0.77 -12.59 12.66
N ASN A 113 -0.87 -13.23 11.49
CA ASN A 113 0.29 -13.83 10.83
C ASN A 113 1.31 -12.79 10.34
N LEU A 114 0.92 -11.50 10.23
CA LEU A 114 1.88 -10.43 9.90
C LEU A 114 2.86 -10.15 11.04
N GLY A 115 2.54 -10.57 12.28
CA GLY A 115 3.38 -10.34 13.46
C GLY A 115 3.36 -8.90 13.97
N GLU A 116 2.63 -8.01 13.30
CA GLU A 116 2.48 -6.60 13.66
C GLU A 116 1.00 -6.24 13.75
N GLY A 117 0.64 -5.46 14.78
CA GLY A 117 -0.69 -4.87 14.92
C GLY A 117 -0.80 -3.55 14.16
N LYS A 118 -2.02 -3.17 13.82
CA LYS A 118 -2.30 -1.86 13.24
C LYS A 118 -2.22 -0.80 14.33
N LEU A 119 -1.35 0.19 14.13
CA LEU A 119 -1.18 1.27 15.08
C LEU A 119 -2.32 2.29 14.97
N GLU A 120 -2.68 2.87 16.11
CA GLU A 120 -3.58 4.02 16.15
C GLU A 120 -2.96 5.18 15.36
N GLY A 121 -3.75 5.84 14.52
CA GLY A 121 -3.27 6.93 13.67
C GLY A 121 -2.69 6.49 12.31
N THR A 122 -2.70 5.19 12.00
CA THR A 122 -2.34 4.70 10.65
C THR A 122 -3.18 5.41 9.58
N LYS A 123 -2.53 5.88 8.53
CA LYS A 123 -3.20 6.64 7.46
C LYS A 123 -3.76 5.68 6.41
N ASP A 124 -5.10 5.63 6.33
CA ASP A 124 -5.84 4.75 5.42
C ASP A 124 -6.69 5.53 4.40
N ASN A 125 -6.37 6.79 4.15
CA ASN A 125 -7.13 7.66 3.24
C ASN A 125 -7.39 6.99 1.88
N HIS A 126 -6.38 6.32 1.33
CA HIS A 126 -6.45 5.58 0.06
C HIS A 126 -7.44 4.40 0.13
N LEU A 127 -7.47 3.66 1.23
CA LEU A 127 -8.40 2.54 1.40
C LEU A 127 -9.83 3.02 1.52
N PHE A 128 -10.08 4.03 2.34
CA PHE A 128 -11.42 4.60 2.51
C PHE A 128 -11.93 5.28 1.24
N TYR A 129 -11.08 5.96 0.49
CA TYR A 129 -11.46 6.52 -0.81
C TYR A 129 -11.95 5.44 -1.79
N HIS A 130 -11.16 4.37 -1.98
CA HIS A 130 -11.55 3.29 -2.89
C HIS A 130 -12.75 2.48 -2.38
N LEU A 131 -12.89 2.32 -1.05
CA LEU A 131 -14.06 1.70 -0.45
C LEU A 131 -15.32 2.55 -0.72
N GLY A 132 -15.21 3.87 -0.60
CA GLY A 132 -16.28 4.80 -0.98
C GLY A 132 -16.70 4.62 -2.45
N LEU A 133 -15.73 4.49 -3.37
CA LEU A 133 -16.01 4.22 -4.79
C LEU A 133 -16.75 2.90 -5.00
N ALA A 134 -16.32 1.83 -4.32
CA ALA A 134 -16.96 0.52 -4.42
C ALA A 134 -18.41 0.53 -3.89
N LEU A 135 -18.64 1.24 -2.80
CA LEU A 135 -19.99 1.39 -2.19
C LEU A 135 -20.90 2.28 -3.02
N GLU A 136 -20.38 3.40 -3.53
CA GLU A 136 -21.12 4.32 -4.41
C GLU A 136 -21.63 3.59 -5.66
N ALA A 137 -20.78 2.80 -6.30
CA ALA A 137 -21.11 2.03 -7.49
C ALA A 137 -22.16 0.92 -7.22
N GLN A 138 -22.30 0.48 -5.96
CA GLN A 138 -23.34 -0.44 -5.52
C GLN A 138 -24.65 0.27 -5.11
N GLY A 139 -24.74 1.60 -5.20
CA GLY A 139 -25.88 2.39 -4.74
C GLY A 139 -25.95 2.58 -3.22
N LYS A 140 -24.91 2.23 -2.47
CA LYS A 140 -24.81 2.38 -1.00
C LYS A 140 -24.30 3.79 -0.65
N HIS A 141 -25.08 4.82 -1.02
CA HIS A 141 -24.62 6.22 -1.02
C HIS A 141 -24.26 6.76 0.37
N ASP A 142 -25.00 6.39 1.42
CA ASP A 142 -24.74 6.86 2.78
C ASP A 142 -23.43 6.27 3.33
N GLU A 143 -23.20 4.97 3.10
CA GLU A 143 -21.94 4.31 3.48
C GLU A 143 -20.76 4.87 2.68
N ALA A 144 -20.92 5.09 1.38
CA ALA A 144 -19.94 5.70 0.52
C ALA A 144 -19.55 7.09 1.02
N LYS A 145 -20.53 7.93 1.34
CA LYS A 145 -20.33 9.25 1.91
C LYS A 145 -19.48 9.20 3.19
N THR A 146 -19.82 8.29 4.11
CA THR A 146 -19.05 8.09 5.35
C THR A 146 -17.60 7.71 5.07
N CYS A 147 -17.36 6.84 4.08
CA CYS A 147 -16.01 6.47 3.66
C CYS A 147 -15.25 7.69 3.07
N PHE A 148 -15.88 8.49 2.22
CA PHE A 148 -15.24 9.70 1.70
C PHE A 148 -14.96 10.72 2.81
N GLU A 149 -15.87 10.91 3.77
CA GLU A 149 -15.62 11.76 4.94
C GLU A 149 -14.41 11.27 5.74
N THR A 150 -14.30 9.97 5.98
CA THR A 150 -13.16 9.36 6.66
C THR A 150 -11.87 9.54 5.86
N ALA A 151 -11.92 9.41 4.53
CA ALA A 151 -10.77 9.61 3.65
C ALA A 151 -10.24 11.06 3.65
N THR A 152 -11.00 12.05 4.15
CA THR A 152 -10.53 13.44 4.27
C THR A 152 -9.73 13.71 5.55
N ILE A 153 -9.72 12.77 6.52
CA ILE A 153 -9.12 13.00 7.84
C ILE A 153 -7.59 12.96 7.75
N GLY A 154 -6.94 13.88 8.47
CA GLY A 154 -5.50 14.00 8.56
C GLY A 154 -5.02 15.42 8.33
N THR A 155 -3.72 15.66 8.53
CA THR A 155 -3.09 16.94 8.19
C THR A 155 -2.98 17.11 6.67
N ASP A 156 -2.90 18.34 6.19
CA ASP A 156 -2.68 18.66 4.77
C ASP A 156 -1.21 18.99 4.47
N GLU A 157 -0.34 18.83 5.45
CA GLU A 157 1.09 19.04 5.25
C GLU A 157 1.78 17.72 5.00
N PRO A 158 2.40 17.54 3.81
CA PRO A 158 3.19 16.36 3.52
C PRO A 158 4.38 16.29 4.47
N ALA A 159 4.57 15.14 5.08
CA ALA A 159 5.73 14.87 5.92
C ALA A 159 6.67 13.86 5.24
N GLY A 160 7.90 13.79 5.72
CA GLY A 160 8.91 12.87 5.20
C GLY A 160 8.63 11.40 5.47
N ALA A 161 7.46 11.08 6.06
CA ALA A 161 7.02 9.72 6.40
C ALA A 161 8.06 8.94 7.23
N MET A 162 8.73 9.62 8.15
CA MET A 162 9.75 9.04 9.03
C MET A 162 9.13 8.42 10.28
N TYR A 163 7.93 8.87 10.67
CA TYR A 163 7.21 8.42 11.86
C TYR A 163 5.83 7.89 11.50
N TYR A 164 5.28 7.01 12.34
CA TYR A 164 3.98 6.35 12.11
C TYR A 164 2.81 7.31 11.97
N ASN A 165 2.90 8.50 12.56
CA ASN A 165 1.84 9.51 12.52
C ASN A 165 2.03 10.55 11.41
N ASP A 166 3.11 10.48 10.66
CA ASP A 166 3.34 11.38 9.55
C ASP A 166 2.26 11.20 8.48
N GLN A 167 2.01 12.28 7.73
CA GLN A 167 1.07 12.28 6.63
C GLN A 167 1.84 12.10 5.31
N PRO A 168 1.90 10.90 4.73
CA PRO A 168 2.52 10.70 3.43
C PRO A 168 1.83 11.54 2.35
N ALA A 169 2.60 12.04 1.39
CA ALA A 169 2.09 12.92 0.34
C ALA A 169 0.96 12.28 -0.48
N ASP A 170 1.06 10.99 -0.78
CA ASP A 170 0.04 10.23 -1.51
C ASP A 170 -1.30 10.16 -0.74
N MET A 171 -1.30 10.16 0.58
CA MET A 171 -2.54 10.21 1.39
C MET A 171 -3.26 11.55 1.24
N ILE A 172 -2.53 12.65 1.05
CA ILE A 172 -3.12 13.97 0.78
C ILE A 172 -3.82 14.01 -0.59
N LEU A 173 -3.30 13.27 -1.59
CA LEU A 173 -4.01 13.09 -2.85
C LEU A 173 -5.40 12.51 -2.61
N TYR A 174 -5.50 11.44 -1.82
CA TYR A 174 -6.78 10.79 -1.53
C TYR A 174 -7.70 11.65 -0.69
N GLN A 175 -7.18 12.54 0.19
CA GLN A 175 -8.00 13.57 0.83
C GLN A 175 -8.63 14.49 -0.22
N GLY A 176 -7.85 14.98 -1.19
CA GLY A 176 -8.32 15.86 -2.26
C GLY A 176 -9.42 15.18 -3.10
N LEU A 177 -9.18 13.96 -3.54
CA LEU A 177 -10.15 13.18 -4.31
C LEU A 177 -11.44 12.90 -3.51
N ALA A 178 -11.34 12.65 -2.21
CA ALA A 178 -12.49 12.46 -1.34
C ALA A 178 -13.29 13.77 -1.16
N PHE A 179 -12.62 14.91 -1.02
CA PHE A 179 -13.29 16.21 -1.00
C PHE A 179 -14.05 16.49 -2.31
N GLU A 180 -13.51 16.11 -3.46
CA GLU A 180 -14.25 16.22 -4.73
C GLU A 180 -15.53 15.40 -4.73
N LYS A 181 -15.47 14.14 -4.26
CA LYS A 181 -16.64 13.26 -4.10
C LYS A 181 -17.70 13.85 -3.18
N LEU A 182 -17.29 14.61 -2.18
CA LEU A 182 -18.19 15.31 -1.24
C LEU A 182 -18.68 16.67 -1.75
N GLY A 183 -18.31 17.10 -2.97
CA GLY A 183 -18.66 18.40 -3.54
C GLY A 183 -17.91 19.59 -2.90
N LYS A 184 -16.87 19.33 -2.11
CA LYS A 184 -16.06 20.34 -1.41
C LYS A 184 -14.88 20.78 -2.28
N THR A 185 -15.18 21.44 -3.39
CA THR A 185 -14.21 21.79 -4.44
C THR A 185 -13.06 22.68 -3.94
N ARG A 186 -13.32 23.59 -3.00
CA ARG A 186 -12.28 24.49 -2.47
C ARG A 186 -11.24 23.70 -1.67
N GLU A 187 -11.69 22.80 -0.81
CA GLU A 187 -10.86 21.93 0.01
C GLU A 187 -10.05 20.97 -0.86
N ALA A 188 -10.68 20.37 -1.87
CA ALA A 188 -10.01 19.51 -2.84
C ALA A 188 -8.85 20.23 -3.54
N LYS A 189 -9.10 21.40 -4.10
CA LYS A 189 -8.06 22.23 -4.74
C LYS A 189 -6.92 22.58 -3.79
N SER A 190 -7.23 22.91 -2.54
CA SER A 190 -6.22 23.18 -1.52
C SER A 190 -5.26 22.01 -1.34
N ARG A 191 -5.77 20.76 -1.30
CA ARG A 191 -4.94 19.55 -1.19
C ARG A 191 -4.05 19.34 -2.41
N PHE A 192 -4.60 19.53 -3.62
CA PHE A 192 -3.83 19.35 -4.86
C PHE A 192 -2.73 20.41 -5.00
N TYR A 193 -3.00 21.67 -4.66
CA TYR A 193 -1.96 22.70 -4.67
C TYR A 193 -0.85 22.42 -3.66
N ARG A 194 -1.18 21.92 -2.46
CA ARG A 194 -0.16 21.49 -1.49
C ARG A 194 0.77 20.44 -2.05
N LEU A 195 0.23 19.47 -2.79
CA LEU A 195 1.05 18.41 -3.40
C LEU A 195 1.94 18.95 -4.52
N ILE A 196 1.43 19.89 -5.33
CA ILE A 196 2.22 20.55 -6.38
C ILE A 196 3.38 21.33 -5.75
N ASP A 197 3.09 22.18 -4.76
CA ASP A 197 4.11 22.99 -4.05
C ASP A 197 5.16 22.08 -3.40
N TYR A 198 4.73 20.98 -2.76
CA TYR A 198 5.64 20.01 -2.16
C TYR A 198 6.53 19.33 -3.21
N GLY A 199 5.96 18.92 -4.34
CA GLY A 199 6.71 18.33 -5.45
C GLY A 199 7.74 19.27 -6.03
N GLU A 200 7.37 20.53 -6.28
CA GLU A 200 8.27 21.56 -6.80
C GLU A 200 9.46 21.85 -5.87
N GLN A 201 9.22 21.84 -4.55
CA GLN A 201 10.28 22.03 -3.55
C GLN A 201 11.28 20.87 -3.48
N HIS A 202 10.89 19.66 -3.90
CA HIS A 202 11.73 18.46 -3.83
C HIS A 202 12.32 18.05 -5.19
N LEU A 203 12.01 18.75 -6.26
CA LEU A 203 12.60 18.57 -7.59
C LEU A 203 13.88 19.40 -7.79
N ASN A 204 14.19 20.32 -6.90
CA ASN A 204 15.38 21.17 -6.88
C ASN A 204 16.36 20.69 -5.80
#